data_e366a67bc2a910893a5d89665c656091
#
_entry.id   e366a67bc2a910893a5d89665c656091
#
_cell.length_a   1.000
_cell.length_b   1.000
_cell.length_c   1.000
_cell.angle_alpha   90.00
_cell.angle_beta   90.00
_cell.angle_gamma   90.00
#
_symmetry.space_group_name_H-M   'P 1'
#
loop_
_entity.id
_entity.type
_entity.pdbx_description
1 polymer ?
#
loop_
_entity_poly.entity_id
_entity_poly.type
_entity_poly.pdbx_seq_one_letter_code
_entity_poly.pdbx_strand_id
1 'polypeptide(L)'
;MKKTFLMGLALMMTASAASAQSLTGAGASFPYPLYSKMFAEYKKDKGVDVNYQSVGSGSGQKQITERTVDFAGSDNPMSDEQLKAAPDKLLHIPTAIGAVVPAYNLPGVTEPVKFTGQVLADIYLGKIRLWNDKKIAALNPGVTLPPLPIQVARRSDGSGTTYVFADYLAKMSSEWKSKVGVGNSLQWPVGTGAKGNDGVAGIVKSTPGSIGYVELVYAKQNKLTYGSLRNRAGKFILADNGPASLAAQGVVIPADTRVSITNSANAGAYPIASFTYVIFYQDQKYGNRTEAQAKALKNLLSWMVSTGQQYNEALDYAKLPSTVASKARSIIGKMTYGGKKI
;
A
#
# COMPACT_ATOMS: atom_id res chain seq x y z
N MET A 1 55.07 22.88 60.10
CA MET A 1 53.78 23.19 59.38
C MET A 1 53.77 22.44 58.07
N LYS A 2 53.04 21.28 57.99
CA LYS A 2 52.94 20.48 56.80
C LYS A 2 51.57 20.78 56.17
N LYS A 3 51.55 21.33 54.94
CA LYS A 3 50.31 21.59 54.18
C LYS A 3 50.05 20.35 53.33
N THR A 4 48.95 19.64 53.62
CA THR A 4 48.45 18.50 52.85
C THR A 4 47.57 19.06 51.74
N PHE A 5 47.91 18.77 50.48
CA PHE A 5 47.13 19.16 49.30
C PHE A 5 46.20 17.97 48.94
N LEU A 6 44.89 18.13 49.17
CA LEU A 6 43.89 17.18 48.69
C LEU A 6 43.58 17.48 47.21
N MET A 7 43.96 16.54 46.35
CA MET A 7 43.66 16.57 44.94
C MET A 7 42.29 15.86 44.72
N GLY A 8 41.22 16.65 44.52
CA GLY A 8 39.90 16.11 44.21
C GLY A 8 39.82 15.60 42.76
N LEU A 9 39.66 14.29 42.58
CA LEU A 9 39.46 13.66 41.31
C LEU A 9 37.98 13.83 40.88
N ALA A 10 37.69 14.81 40.01
CA ALA A 10 36.36 14.98 39.40
C ALA A 10 36.15 13.90 38.35
N LEU A 11 35.29 12.92 38.67
CA LEU A 11 34.86 11.88 37.73
C LEU A 11 33.84 12.55 36.76
N MET A 12 34.30 12.97 35.58
CA MET A 12 33.43 13.37 34.47
C MET A 12 32.68 12.14 33.94
N MET A 13 31.43 11.94 34.37
CA MET A 13 30.51 11.05 33.70
C MET A 13 30.14 11.68 32.33
N THR A 14 30.80 11.21 31.27
CA THR A 14 30.36 11.48 29.92
C THR A 14 29.05 10.72 29.69
N ALA A 15 27.92 11.40 29.89
CA ALA A 15 26.65 10.90 29.37
C ALA A 15 26.76 10.82 27.86
N SER A 16 27.01 9.62 27.33
CA SER A 16 26.83 9.36 25.91
C SER A 16 25.37 9.63 25.59
N ALA A 17 25.06 10.79 25.00
CA ALA A 17 23.78 11.03 24.39
C ALA A 17 23.58 9.91 23.34
N ALA A 18 22.75 8.93 23.67
CA ALA A 18 22.31 7.94 22.72
C ALA A 18 21.61 8.74 21.59
N SER A 19 22.30 8.91 20.46
CA SER A 19 21.70 9.50 19.26
C SER A 19 20.42 8.71 18.98
N ALA A 20 19.27 9.41 19.03
CA ALA A 20 18.00 8.79 18.72
C ALA A 20 18.12 8.12 17.34
N GLN A 21 17.97 6.80 17.29
CA GLN A 21 18.05 6.06 16.03
C GLN A 21 16.90 6.52 15.15
N SER A 22 17.21 6.99 13.94
CA SER A 22 16.23 7.32 12.93
C SER A 22 16.30 6.33 11.78
N LEU A 23 15.14 5.95 11.26
CA LEU A 23 14.99 5.13 10.07
C LEU A 23 14.27 5.92 8.98
N THR A 24 14.66 5.69 7.74
CA THR A 24 14.06 6.34 6.58
C THR A 24 13.36 5.32 5.70
N GLY A 25 12.17 5.65 5.26
CA GLY A 25 11.42 4.86 4.29
C GLY A 25 10.78 5.74 3.23
N ALA A 26 10.48 5.17 2.08
CA ALA A 26 9.75 5.88 1.03
C ALA A 26 8.92 4.90 0.20
N GLY A 27 7.87 5.39 -0.45
CA GLY A 27 7.14 4.56 -1.42
C GLY A 27 5.63 4.78 -1.42
N ALA A 28 4.89 3.68 -1.43
CA ALA A 28 3.45 3.65 -1.64
C ALA A 28 2.68 4.62 -0.75
N SER A 29 1.72 5.34 -1.35
CA SER A 29 0.73 6.12 -0.62
C SER A 29 -0.40 5.25 -0.06
N PHE A 30 -0.62 4.07 -0.62
CA PHE A 30 -1.63 3.11 -0.19
C PHE A 30 -1.58 2.86 1.34
N PRO A 31 -0.45 2.45 1.97
CA PRO A 31 -0.38 2.21 3.39
C PRO A 31 -0.08 3.46 4.23
N TYR A 32 0.08 4.65 3.62
CA TYR A 32 0.63 5.81 4.32
C TYR A 32 -0.16 6.22 5.57
N PRO A 33 -1.51 6.25 5.59
CA PRO A 33 -2.25 6.54 6.81
C PRO A 33 -1.97 5.54 7.95
N LEU A 34 -1.88 4.24 7.63
CA LEU A 34 -1.52 3.20 8.58
C LEU A 34 -0.07 3.33 9.05
N TYR A 35 0.88 3.54 8.12
CA TYR A 35 2.29 3.66 8.46
C TYR A 35 2.55 4.91 9.33
N SER A 36 1.90 6.04 9.03
CA SER A 36 1.98 7.24 9.87
C SER A 36 1.55 6.96 11.31
N LYS A 37 0.43 6.24 11.49
CA LYS A 37 -0.04 5.83 12.82
C LYS A 37 0.93 4.86 13.48
N MET A 38 1.33 3.80 12.77
CA MET A 38 2.26 2.79 13.29
C MET A 38 3.59 3.41 13.73
N PHE A 39 4.18 4.29 12.92
CA PHE A 39 5.48 4.90 13.23
C PHE A 39 5.40 5.90 14.38
N ALA A 40 4.30 6.66 14.49
CA ALA A 40 4.06 7.50 15.64
C ALA A 40 3.95 6.71 16.96
N GLU A 41 3.25 5.58 16.93
CA GLU A 41 3.13 4.70 18.11
C GLU A 41 4.44 3.95 18.41
N TYR A 42 5.16 3.51 17.37
CA TYR A 42 6.47 2.89 17.53
C TYR A 42 7.50 3.85 18.16
N LYS A 43 7.48 5.13 17.73
CA LYS A 43 8.33 6.17 18.35
C LYS A 43 8.03 6.33 19.84
N LYS A 44 6.74 6.34 20.23
CA LYS A 44 6.35 6.43 21.65
C LYS A 44 6.80 5.20 22.46
N ASP A 45 6.67 4.00 21.86
CA ASP A 45 6.98 2.74 22.54
C ASP A 45 8.49 2.42 22.59
N LYS A 46 9.23 2.72 21.52
CA LYS A 46 10.63 2.31 21.33
C LYS A 46 11.65 3.44 21.21
N GLY A 47 11.20 4.69 21.16
CA GLY A 47 12.09 5.86 21.03
C GLY A 47 12.78 5.98 19.68
N VAL A 48 12.39 5.18 18.68
CA VAL A 48 12.97 5.19 17.33
C VAL A 48 12.10 6.05 16.41
N ASP A 49 12.72 7.03 15.77
CA ASP A 49 12.04 7.88 14.78
C ASP A 49 12.02 7.20 13.41
N VAL A 50 10.88 7.22 12.74
CA VAL A 50 10.74 6.64 11.39
C VAL A 50 10.14 7.69 10.46
N ASN A 51 10.95 8.17 9.53
CA ASN A 51 10.52 9.13 8.51
C ASN A 51 10.14 8.37 7.24
N TYR A 52 8.85 8.41 6.86
CA TYR A 52 8.35 7.77 5.66
C TYR A 52 7.79 8.79 4.68
N GLN A 53 8.29 8.75 3.44
CA GLN A 53 7.87 9.64 2.36
C GLN A 53 6.89 8.91 1.42
N SER A 54 5.65 9.42 1.34
CA SER A 54 4.60 8.92 0.44
C SER A 54 4.81 9.46 -0.98
N VAL A 55 5.62 8.78 -1.79
CA VAL A 55 6.06 9.21 -3.12
C VAL A 55 5.68 8.25 -4.26
N GLY A 56 4.89 7.21 -3.93
CA GLY A 56 4.48 6.14 -4.84
C GLY A 56 5.43 4.94 -4.86
N SER A 57 4.87 3.75 -5.12
CA SER A 57 5.61 2.48 -5.09
C SER A 57 6.82 2.46 -6.02
N GLY A 58 6.68 3.01 -7.24
CA GLY A 58 7.79 3.05 -8.19
C GLY A 58 8.98 3.86 -7.69
N SER A 59 8.73 5.03 -7.07
CA SER A 59 9.79 5.84 -6.44
C SER A 59 10.39 5.14 -5.24
N GLY A 60 9.59 4.44 -4.43
CA GLY A 60 10.08 3.63 -3.30
C GLY A 60 11.00 2.50 -3.76
N GLN A 61 10.58 1.73 -4.77
CA GLN A 61 11.40 0.66 -5.36
C GLN A 61 12.72 1.20 -5.91
N LYS A 62 12.70 2.36 -6.58
CA LYS A 62 13.92 3.02 -7.06
C LYS A 62 14.84 3.41 -5.90
N GLN A 63 14.32 4.08 -4.87
CA GLN A 63 15.11 4.56 -3.74
C GLN A 63 15.73 3.41 -2.93
N ILE A 64 15.02 2.30 -2.72
CA ILE A 64 15.63 1.15 -2.04
C ILE A 64 16.70 0.49 -2.90
N THR A 65 16.51 0.38 -4.21
CA THR A 65 17.52 -0.14 -5.13
C THR A 65 18.78 0.73 -5.12
N GLU A 66 18.64 2.05 -5.05
CA GLU A 66 19.73 3.03 -4.94
C GLU A 66 20.29 3.16 -3.52
N ARG A 67 19.72 2.45 -2.53
CA ARG A 67 20.16 2.47 -1.12
C ARG A 67 20.05 3.84 -0.46
N THR A 68 19.13 4.68 -0.90
CA THR A 68 18.87 6.02 -0.35
C THR A 68 17.89 6.01 0.82
N VAL A 69 17.20 4.88 1.06
CA VAL A 69 16.30 4.64 2.18
C VAL A 69 16.60 3.27 2.83
N ASP A 70 16.20 3.11 4.09
CA ASP A 70 16.35 1.86 4.84
C ASP A 70 15.36 0.78 4.40
N PHE A 71 14.16 1.21 3.98
CA PHE A 71 13.11 0.33 3.45
C PHE A 71 12.21 1.06 2.47
N ALA A 72 11.54 0.31 1.61
CA ALA A 72 10.51 0.87 0.72
C ALA A 72 9.14 0.27 0.98
N GLY A 73 8.08 1.08 0.83
CA GLY A 73 6.69 0.62 0.77
C GLY A 73 6.24 0.42 -0.67
N SER A 74 5.56 -0.70 -0.96
CA SER A 74 5.05 -0.96 -2.31
C SER A 74 3.84 -1.90 -2.28
N ASP A 75 2.80 -1.57 -3.06
CA ASP A 75 1.65 -2.47 -3.27
C ASP A 75 1.86 -3.36 -4.49
N ASN A 76 2.89 -3.07 -5.27
CA ASN A 76 3.40 -3.90 -6.34
C ASN A 76 4.73 -4.53 -5.90
N PRO A 77 4.82 -5.85 -5.70
CA PRO A 77 6.11 -6.49 -5.46
C PRO A 77 7.04 -6.31 -6.67
N MET A 78 8.33 -6.21 -6.42
CA MET A 78 9.33 -6.15 -7.49
C MET A 78 9.31 -7.43 -8.32
N SER A 79 9.49 -7.30 -9.63
CA SER A 79 9.62 -8.45 -10.53
C SER A 79 10.96 -9.17 -10.33
N ASP A 80 11.07 -10.38 -10.88
CA ASP A 80 12.34 -11.14 -10.83
C ASP A 80 13.47 -10.41 -11.56
N GLU A 81 13.15 -9.71 -12.66
CA GLU A 81 14.12 -8.88 -13.38
C GLU A 81 14.61 -7.71 -12.52
N GLN A 82 13.70 -7.03 -11.83
CA GLN A 82 14.07 -5.94 -10.91
C GLN A 82 14.91 -6.45 -9.74
N LEU A 83 14.56 -7.62 -9.18
CA LEU A 83 15.34 -8.23 -8.09
C LEU A 83 16.73 -8.67 -8.53
N LYS A 84 16.87 -9.22 -9.76
CA LYS A 84 18.17 -9.58 -10.34
C LYS A 84 19.05 -8.38 -10.66
N ALA A 85 18.42 -7.24 -11.02
CA ALA A 85 19.13 -5.99 -11.30
C ALA A 85 19.51 -5.21 -10.02
N ALA A 86 18.97 -5.56 -8.88
CA ALA A 86 19.32 -4.93 -7.61
C ALA A 86 20.75 -5.28 -7.20
N PRO A 87 21.51 -4.33 -6.59
CA PRO A 87 22.91 -4.56 -6.22
C PRO A 87 23.12 -5.67 -5.19
N ASP A 88 22.08 -6.02 -4.42
CA ASP A 88 22.06 -7.12 -3.47
C ASP A 88 20.65 -7.67 -3.29
N LYS A 89 20.52 -8.75 -2.54
CA LYS A 89 19.26 -9.45 -2.33
C LYS A 89 18.24 -8.63 -1.55
N LEU A 90 17.16 -8.27 -2.20
CA LEU A 90 15.97 -7.64 -1.62
C LEU A 90 14.92 -8.67 -1.17
N LEU A 91 14.31 -8.43 -0.05
CA LEU A 91 13.25 -9.23 0.55
C LEU A 91 11.95 -8.43 0.60
N HIS A 92 10.81 -9.14 0.51
CA HIS A 92 9.47 -8.58 0.62
C HIS A 92 8.74 -9.18 1.81
N ILE A 93 8.09 -8.35 2.59
CA ILE A 93 7.13 -8.80 3.61
C ILE A 93 5.81 -8.03 3.45
N PRO A 94 4.66 -8.71 3.45
CA PRO A 94 3.38 -8.02 3.55
C PRO A 94 3.21 -7.44 4.95
N THR A 95 2.57 -6.28 5.05
CA THR A 95 2.35 -5.57 6.33
C THR A 95 0.88 -5.29 6.61
N ALA A 96 0.04 -5.25 5.59
CA ALA A 96 -1.40 -5.12 5.72
C ALA A 96 -2.11 -5.61 4.45
N ILE A 97 -3.42 -5.75 4.53
CA ILE A 97 -4.30 -5.90 3.38
C ILE A 97 -5.20 -4.67 3.31
N GLY A 98 -5.32 -4.07 2.13
CA GLY A 98 -6.25 -2.97 1.87
C GLY A 98 -7.09 -3.23 0.62
N ALA A 99 -8.01 -2.34 0.33
CA ALA A 99 -8.93 -2.42 -0.80
C ALA A 99 -8.80 -1.19 -1.71
N VAL A 100 -8.73 -1.39 -3.01
CA VAL A 100 -8.83 -0.30 -3.99
C VAL A 100 -10.29 -0.14 -4.40
N VAL A 101 -10.86 1.03 -4.16
CA VAL A 101 -12.28 1.30 -4.41
C VAL A 101 -12.48 2.27 -5.57
N PRO A 102 -13.52 2.07 -6.41
CA PRO A 102 -13.96 3.07 -7.38
C PRO A 102 -14.72 4.17 -6.62
N ALA A 103 -14.00 5.21 -6.21
CA ALA A 103 -14.57 6.39 -5.58
C ALA A 103 -15.09 7.35 -6.64
N TYR A 104 -16.24 7.99 -6.39
CA TYR A 104 -16.85 8.89 -7.36
C TYR A 104 -17.58 10.05 -6.68
N ASN A 105 -17.85 11.09 -7.47
CA ASN A 105 -18.63 12.24 -7.08
C ASN A 105 -19.85 12.35 -8.02
N LEU A 106 -20.99 11.83 -7.58
CA LEU A 106 -22.20 11.79 -8.37
C LEU A 106 -23.37 12.46 -7.60
N PRO A 107 -23.57 13.77 -7.81
CA PRO A 107 -24.60 14.50 -7.10
C PRO A 107 -26.01 13.89 -7.29
N GLY A 108 -26.77 13.79 -6.20
CA GLY A 108 -28.12 13.23 -6.21
C GLY A 108 -28.21 11.70 -6.16
N VAL A 109 -27.08 10.98 -6.19
CA VAL A 109 -27.05 9.52 -6.03
C VAL A 109 -26.48 9.18 -4.65
N THR A 110 -27.33 8.66 -3.77
CA THR A 110 -26.97 8.33 -2.38
C THR A 110 -26.57 6.87 -2.20
N GLU A 111 -27.16 5.97 -3.00
CA GLU A 111 -26.84 4.55 -2.94
C GLU A 111 -25.52 4.22 -3.63
N PRO A 112 -24.74 3.28 -3.08
CA PRO A 112 -23.50 2.84 -3.72
C PRO A 112 -23.76 2.25 -5.11
N VAL A 113 -23.21 2.88 -6.15
CA VAL A 113 -23.30 2.39 -7.54
C VAL A 113 -22.61 1.03 -7.65
N LYS A 114 -23.29 0.09 -8.30
CA LYS A 114 -22.78 -1.26 -8.56
C LYS A 114 -22.00 -1.29 -9.87
N PHE A 115 -20.81 -1.86 -9.83
CA PHE A 115 -19.97 -2.03 -11.00
C PHE A 115 -19.57 -3.51 -11.19
N THR A 116 -19.33 -3.88 -12.43
CA THR A 116 -18.55 -5.08 -12.78
C THR A 116 -17.15 -4.66 -13.20
N GLY A 117 -16.18 -5.58 -13.14
CA GLY A 117 -14.83 -5.31 -13.63
C GLY A 117 -14.80 -4.93 -15.12
N GLN A 118 -15.69 -5.52 -15.93
CA GLN A 118 -15.83 -5.17 -17.36
C GLN A 118 -16.32 -3.73 -17.54
N VAL A 119 -17.32 -3.29 -16.75
CA VAL A 119 -17.83 -1.91 -16.82
C VAL A 119 -16.76 -0.91 -16.39
N LEU A 120 -16.00 -1.20 -15.31
CA LEU A 120 -14.86 -0.37 -14.93
C LEU A 120 -13.81 -0.30 -16.05
N ALA A 121 -13.44 -1.43 -16.65
CA ALA A 121 -12.51 -1.45 -17.77
C ALA A 121 -13.02 -0.59 -18.94
N ASP A 122 -14.30 -0.71 -19.31
CA ASP A 122 -14.91 0.07 -20.39
C ASP A 122 -14.92 1.60 -20.07
N ILE A 123 -15.08 2.00 -18.80
CA ILE A 123 -14.96 3.40 -18.35
C ILE A 123 -13.53 3.90 -18.56
N TYR A 124 -12.54 3.16 -18.05
CA TYR A 124 -11.12 3.58 -18.13
C TYR A 124 -10.51 3.41 -19.54
N LEU A 125 -11.14 2.63 -20.42
CA LEU A 125 -10.85 2.59 -21.86
C LEU A 125 -11.54 3.74 -22.64
N GLY A 126 -12.38 4.57 -21.99
CA GLY A 126 -13.12 5.66 -22.63
C GLY A 126 -14.29 5.20 -23.49
N LYS A 127 -14.77 3.96 -23.36
CA LYS A 127 -15.92 3.41 -24.08
C LYS A 127 -17.24 3.81 -23.44
N ILE A 128 -17.32 3.81 -22.11
CA ILE A 128 -18.45 4.33 -21.33
C ILE A 128 -18.08 5.74 -20.90
N ARG A 129 -18.85 6.73 -21.36
CA ARG A 129 -18.55 8.16 -21.16
C ARG A 129 -19.60 8.92 -20.36
N LEU A 130 -20.75 8.31 -20.10
CA LEU A 130 -21.86 8.90 -19.36
C LEU A 130 -22.25 8.01 -18.20
N TRP A 131 -22.64 8.62 -17.08
CA TRP A 131 -23.10 7.87 -15.91
C TRP A 131 -24.39 7.09 -16.15
N ASN A 132 -25.30 7.61 -16.98
CA ASN A 132 -26.55 6.93 -17.37
C ASN A 132 -26.38 5.95 -18.53
N ASP A 133 -25.14 5.54 -18.86
CA ASP A 133 -24.92 4.49 -19.88
C ASP A 133 -25.71 3.22 -19.53
N LYS A 134 -26.29 2.59 -20.54
CA LYS A 134 -27.14 1.40 -20.40
C LYS A 134 -26.48 0.27 -19.63
N LYS A 135 -25.14 0.10 -19.76
CA LYS A 135 -24.39 -0.92 -19.05
C LYS A 135 -24.29 -0.65 -17.54
N ILE A 136 -24.19 0.64 -17.14
CA ILE A 136 -24.21 1.01 -15.72
C ILE A 136 -25.63 0.92 -15.19
N ALA A 137 -26.60 1.46 -15.92
CA ALA A 137 -28.03 1.47 -15.51
C ALA A 137 -28.58 0.04 -15.30
N ALA A 138 -28.22 -0.91 -16.18
CA ALA A 138 -28.63 -2.31 -16.05
C ALA A 138 -28.13 -3.01 -14.76
N LEU A 139 -27.02 -2.55 -14.18
CA LEU A 139 -26.50 -3.05 -12.90
C LEU A 139 -27.16 -2.39 -11.70
N ASN A 140 -27.86 -1.25 -11.90
CA ASN A 140 -28.40 -0.38 -10.87
C ASN A 140 -29.91 -0.12 -11.05
N PRO A 141 -30.74 -1.17 -11.11
CA PRO A 141 -32.18 -0.99 -11.24
C PRO A 141 -32.73 -0.18 -10.05
N GLY A 142 -33.58 0.80 -10.34
CA GLY A 142 -34.15 1.69 -9.33
C GLY A 142 -33.28 2.91 -8.95
N VAL A 143 -32.06 3.00 -9.44
CA VAL A 143 -31.18 4.18 -9.25
C VAL A 143 -31.30 5.11 -10.45
N THR A 144 -31.72 6.36 -10.24
CA THR A 144 -31.71 7.37 -11.28
C THR A 144 -30.31 7.92 -11.49
N LEU A 145 -29.61 7.43 -12.52
CA LEU A 145 -28.27 7.90 -12.87
C LEU A 145 -28.38 9.17 -13.75
N PRO A 146 -27.66 10.26 -13.39
CA PRO A 146 -27.72 11.50 -14.16
C PRO A 146 -27.01 11.37 -15.52
N PRO A 147 -27.40 12.14 -16.55
CA PRO A 147 -26.74 12.17 -17.86
C PRO A 147 -25.46 13.01 -17.81
N LEU A 148 -24.62 12.79 -16.80
CA LEU A 148 -23.35 13.50 -16.61
C LEU A 148 -22.22 12.77 -17.33
N PRO A 149 -21.28 13.52 -17.95
CA PRO A 149 -20.02 12.94 -18.44
C PRO A 149 -19.19 12.34 -17.31
N ILE A 150 -18.62 11.18 -17.56
CA ILE A 150 -17.67 10.54 -16.63
C ILE A 150 -16.31 11.21 -16.77
N GLN A 151 -15.84 11.84 -15.68
CA GLN A 151 -14.50 12.44 -15.57
C GLN A 151 -13.57 11.44 -14.87
N VAL A 152 -12.72 10.75 -15.62
CA VAL A 152 -11.82 9.75 -15.05
C VAL A 152 -10.65 10.44 -14.35
N ALA A 153 -10.44 10.11 -13.08
CA ALA A 153 -9.26 10.48 -12.30
C ALA A 153 -8.33 9.26 -12.16
N ARG A 154 -7.04 9.46 -12.39
CA ARG A 154 -6.04 8.38 -12.35
C ARG A 154 -4.73 8.85 -11.74
N ARG A 155 -3.83 7.94 -11.46
CA ARG A 155 -2.49 8.25 -10.93
C ARG A 155 -1.56 8.74 -12.05
N SER A 156 -0.71 9.72 -11.71
CA SER A 156 0.35 10.24 -12.58
C SER A 156 1.76 9.82 -12.17
N ASP A 157 1.90 9.27 -10.96
CA ASP A 157 3.16 8.73 -10.41
C ASP A 157 3.25 7.21 -10.60
N GLY A 158 4.42 6.64 -10.36
CA GLY A 158 4.61 5.19 -10.32
C GLY A 158 3.89 4.57 -9.12
N SER A 159 2.69 4.04 -9.33
CA SER A 159 1.71 3.72 -8.30
C SER A 159 1.44 2.22 -8.16
N GLY A 160 1.62 1.69 -6.95
CA GLY A 160 1.18 0.33 -6.62
C GLY A 160 -0.34 0.20 -6.62
N THR A 161 -1.08 1.24 -6.21
CA THR A 161 -2.56 1.26 -6.32
C THR A 161 -3.00 1.11 -7.79
N THR A 162 -2.29 1.77 -8.72
CA THR A 162 -2.49 1.58 -10.17
C THR A 162 -2.23 0.14 -10.57
N TYR A 163 -1.13 -0.46 -10.11
CA TYR A 163 -0.82 -1.86 -10.40
C TYR A 163 -1.94 -2.80 -9.96
N VAL A 164 -2.42 -2.66 -8.72
CA VAL A 164 -3.50 -3.50 -8.15
C VAL A 164 -4.79 -3.34 -8.95
N PHE A 165 -5.16 -2.11 -9.27
CA PHE A 165 -6.33 -1.81 -10.07
C PHE A 165 -6.23 -2.39 -11.49
N ALA A 166 -5.10 -2.19 -12.15
CA ALA A 166 -4.83 -2.69 -13.50
C ALA A 166 -4.75 -4.22 -13.56
N ASP A 167 -4.18 -4.88 -12.55
CA ASP A 167 -4.16 -6.33 -12.42
C ASP A 167 -5.60 -6.90 -12.37
N TYR A 168 -6.47 -6.27 -11.59
CA TYR A 168 -7.88 -6.65 -11.59
C TYR A 168 -8.55 -6.42 -12.94
N LEU A 169 -8.37 -5.25 -13.56
CA LEU A 169 -8.99 -4.95 -14.87
C LEU A 169 -8.50 -5.90 -15.97
N ALA A 170 -7.22 -6.29 -15.95
CA ALA A 170 -6.66 -7.25 -16.89
C ALA A 170 -7.24 -8.66 -16.72
N LYS A 171 -7.67 -9.03 -15.51
CA LYS A 171 -8.40 -10.29 -15.25
C LYS A 171 -9.84 -10.23 -15.74
N MET A 172 -10.43 -9.03 -15.87
CA MET A 172 -11.83 -8.82 -16.22
C MET A 172 -12.04 -8.46 -17.70
N SER A 173 -11.02 -7.93 -18.39
CA SER A 173 -11.13 -7.44 -19.75
C SER A 173 -9.88 -7.81 -20.55
N SER A 174 -10.06 -8.65 -21.57
CA SER A 174 -8.98 -9.01 -22.51
C SER A 174 -8.47 -7.80 -23.28
N GLU A 175 -9.37 -6.85 -23.59
CA GLU A 175 -9.00 -5.61 -24.28
C GLU A 175 -8.15 -4.70 -23.39
N TRP A 176 -8.49 -4.55 -22.09
CA TRP A 176 -7.62 -3.85 -21.14
C TRP A 176 -6.24 -4.51 -21.10
N LYS A 177 -6.22 -5.84 -20.95
CA LYS A 177 -4.97 -6.62 -20.87
C LYS A 177 -4.08 -6.40 -22.09
N SER A 178 -4.65 -6.35 -23.29
CA SER A 178 -3.88 -6.20 -24.55
C SER A 178 -3.49 -4.77 -24.86
N LYS A 179 -4.34 -3.76 -24.54
CA LYS A 179 -4.10 -2.36 -24.92
C LYS A 179 -3.39 -1.54 -23.87
N VAL A 180 -3.64 -1.81 -22.58
CA VAL A 180 -3.12 -1.04 -21.46
C VAL A 180 -2.17 -1.87 -20.59
N GLY A 181 -2.55 -3.10 -20.26
CA GLY A 181 -1.74 -4.03 -19.48
C GLY A 181 -1.79 -3.77 -17.97
N VAL A 182 -0.72 -4.21 -17.29
CA VAL A 182 -0.54 -4.13 -15.83
C VAL A 182 0.82 -3.52 -15.53
N GLY A 183 0.86 -2.52 -14.64
CA GLY A 183 2.11 -1.86 -14.25
C GLY A 183 1.89 -0.72 -13.26
N ASN A 184 2.97 -0.22 -12.69
CA ASN A 184 2.94 0.97 -11.82
C ASN A 184 2.68 2.27 -12.58
N SER A 185 3.06 2.31 -13.85
CA SER A 185 2.86 3.42 -14.78
C SER A 185 2.31 2.88 -16.08
N LEU A 186 1.22 3.46 -16.56
CA LEU A 186 0.47 2.99 -17.72
C LEU A 186 0.25 4.11 -18.74
N GLN A 187 0.10 3.73 -20.01
CA GLN A 187 -0.39 4.63 -21.05
C GLN A 187 -1.92 4.67 -20.97
N TRP A 188 -2.44 5.64 -20.25
CA TRP A 188 -3.87 5.76 -19.99
C TRP A 188 -4.62 6.27 -21.22
N PRO A 189 -5.69 5.58 -21.65
CA PRO A 189 -6.52 6.06 -22.78
C PRO A 189 -7.25 7.35 -22.47
N VAL A 190 -7.68 7.54 -21.21
CA VAL A 190 -8.46 8.70 -20.75
C VAL A 190 -8.07 9.11 -19.34
N GLY A 191 -8.49 10.29 -18.93
CA GLY A 191 -8.47 10.75 -17.54
C GLY A 191 -7.36 11.70 -17.17
N THR A 192 -7.61 12.46 -16.11
CA THR A 192 -6.69 13.43 -15.50
C THR A 192 -5.83 12.74 -14.43
N GLY A 193 -4.53 12.98 -14.46
CA GLY A 193 -3.57 12.40 -13.53
C GLY A 193 -3.34 13.25 -12.29
N ALA A 194 -3.22 12.58 -11.13
CA ALA A 194 -2.78 13.20 -9.88
C ALA A 194 -1.79 12.30 -9.13
N LYS A 195 -0.93 12.90 -8.32
CA LYS A 195 0.03 12.17 -7.48
C LYS A 195 -0.67 11.62 -6.24
N GLY A 196 -0.32 10.39 -5.84
CA GLY A 196 -0.79 9.77 -4.62
C GLY A 196 -2.28 9.39 -4.64
N ASN A 197 -2.71 8.65 -3.65
CA ASN A 197 -4.14 8.39 -3.41
C ASN A 197 -4.88 9.68 -3.01
N ASP A 198 -4.23 10.54 -2.24
CA ASP A 198 -4.71 11.86 -1.83
C ASP A 198 -5.02 12.77 -3.02
N GLY A 199 -4.13 12.85 -4.00
CA GLY A 199 -4.35 13.64 -5.21
C GLY A 199 -5.54 13.16 -6.05
N VAL A 200 -5.69 11.83 -6.23
CA VAL A 200 -6.86 11.26 -6.92
C VAL A 200 -8.14 11.52 -6.11
N ALA A 201 -8.12 11.32 -4.79
CA ALA A 201 -9.26 11.63 -3.92
C ALA A 201 -9.64 13.11 -3.99
N GLY A 202 -8.65 14.01 -4.08
CA GLY A 202 -8.86 15.45 -4.26
C GLY A 202 -9.60 15.79 -5.55
N ILE A 203 -9.20 15.20 -6.70
CA ILE A 203 -9.93 15.38 -7.98
C ILE A 203 -11.37 14.87 -7.85
N VAL A 204 -11.56 13.67 -7.29
CA VAL A 204 -12.90 13.09 -7.15
C VAL A 204 -13.78 13.98 -6.27
N LYS A 205 -13.26 14.49 -5.17
CA LYS A 205 -14.00 15.35 -4.24
C LYS A 205 -14.46 16.65 -4.89
N SER A 206 -13.62 17.25 -5.73
CA SER A 206 -13.87 18.58 -6.29
C SER A 206 -14.61 18.58 -7.63
N THR A 207 -14.71 17.43 -8.31
CA THR A 207 -15.21 17.37 -9.70
C THR A 207 -16.49 16.52 -9.79
N PRO A 208 -17.67 17.13 -9.94
CA PRO A 208 -18.91 16.41 -10.21
C PRO A 208 -18.82 15.53 -11.45
N GLY A 209 -19.35 14.31 -11.39
CA GLY A 209 -19.27 13.32 -12.45
C GLY A 209 -17.93 12.57 -12.51
N SER A 210 -16.99 12.83 -11.60
CA SER A 210 -15.71 12.12 -11.60
C SER A 210 -15.80 10.73 -10.99
N ILE A 211 -14.90 9.86 -11.46
CA ILE A 211 -14.60 8.54 -10.88
C ILE A 211 -13.07 8.36 -10.81
N GLY A 212 -12.58 7.88 -9.68
CA GLY A 212 -11.17 7.54 -9.47
C GLY A 212 -11.03 6.22 -8.72
N TYR A 213 -9.84 5.64 -8.74
CA TYR A 213 -9.50 4.49 -7.89
C TYR A 213 -8.53 4.95 -6.80
N VAL A 214 -8.89 4.66 -5.56
CA VAL A 214 -8.08 4.98 -4.38
C VAL A 214 -8.13 3.83 -3.37
N GLU A 215 -7.17 3.79 -2.47
CA GLU A 215 -7.28 2.93 -1.31
C GLU A 215 -8.43 3.39 -0.42
N LEU A 216 -9.13 2.44 0.21
CA LEU A 216 -10.40 2.63 0.94
C LEU A 216 -10.34 3.74 2.00
N VAL A 217 -9.25 3.83 2.77
CA VAL A 217 -9.11 4.85 3.82
C VAL A 217 -9.19 6.27 3.25
N TYR A 218 -8.66 6.49 2.05
CA TYR A 218 -8.72 7.81 1.40
C TYR A 218 -10.15 8.17 0.98
N ALA A 219 -10.94 7.19 0.52
CA ALA A 219 -12.35 7.42 0.24
C ALA A 219 -13.11 7.78 1.51
N LYS A 220 -12.91 7.03 2.59
CA LYS A 220 -13.58 7.27 3.89
C LYS A 220 -13.17 8.59 4.54
N GLN A 221 -11.87 8.89 4.62
CA GLN A 221 -11.35 10.14 5.22
C GLN A 221 -11.82 11.38 4.46
N ASN A 222 -11.96 11.30 3.14
CA ASN A 222 -12.47 12.38 2.31
C ASN A 222 -13.99 12.40 2.18
N LYS A 223 -14.71 11.45 2.82
CA LYS A 223 -16.17 11.28 2.73
C LYS A 223 -16.67 11.11 1.30
N LEU A 224 -15.88 10.41 0.47
CA LEU A 224 -16.26 10.09 -0.90
C LEU A 224 -17.19 8.89 -0.92
N THR A 225 -18.18 8.94 -1.81
CA THR A 225 -18.97 7.76 -2.16
C THR A 225 -18.10 6.82 -3.00
N TYR A 226 -18.22 5.51 -2.75
CA TYR A 226 -17.53 4.48 -3.54
C TYR A 226 -18.46 3.32 -3.85
N GLY A 227 -18.23 2.69 -5.00
CA GLY A 227 -19.12 1.68 -5.53
C GLY A 227 -18.83 0.28 -5.00
N SER A 228 -19.86 -0.57 -5.07
CA SER A 228 -19.73 -2.00 -4.85
C SER A 228 -19.28 -2.70 -6.14
N LEU A 229 -18.51 -3.78 -6.00
CA LEU A 229 -17.98 -4.55 -7.11
C LEU A 229 -18.54 -5.97 -7.13
N ARG A 230 -18.93 -6.44 -8.32
CA ARG A 230 -19.33 -7.82 -8.50
C ARG A 230 -18.08 -8.72 -8.43
N ASN A 231 -18.08 -9.61 -7.44
CA ASN A 231 -16.98 -10.56 -7.25
C ASN A 231 -17.16 -11.82 -8.13
N ARG A 232 -16.20 -12.72 -8.04
CA ARG A 232 -16.18 -13.97 -8.82
C ARG A 232 -17.38 -14.89 -8.56
N ALA A 233 -18.00 -14.81 -7.38
CA ALA A 233 -19.21 -15.52 -7.02
C ALA A 233 -20.50 -14.82 -7.50
N GLY A 234 -20.40 -13.71 -8.24
CA GLY A 234 -21.54 -12.96 -8.76
C GLY A 234 -22.18 -11.99 -7.76
N LYS A 235 -21.65 -11.88 -6.54
CA LYS A 235 -22.18 -10.99 -5.49
C LYS A 235 -21.58 -9.60 -5.61
N PHE A 236 -22.38 -8.55 -5.41
CA PHE A 236 -21.89 -7.19 -5.26
C PHE A 236 -21.42 -6.98 -3.83
N ILE A 237 -20.12 -6.71 -3.68
CA ILE A 237 -19.47 -6.51 -2.38
C ILE A 237 -19.02 -5.07 -2.27
N LEU A 238 -19.41 -4.39 -1.20
CA LEU A 238 -18.86 -3.11 -0.79
C LEU A 238 -17.56 -3.37 -0.02
N ALA A 239 -16.55 -2.55 -0.28
CA ALA A 239 -15.26 -2.71 0.40
C ALA A 239 -15.36 -2.38 1.88
N ASP A 240 -14.78 -3.25 2.70
CA ASP A 240 -14.53 -3.05 4.12
C ASP A 240 -13.44 -4.05 4.57
N ASN A 241 -12.99 -3.98 5.82
CA ASN A 241 -11.95 -4.83 6.40
C ASN A 241 -12.24 -6.33 6.25
N GLY A 242 -13.47 -6.75 6.57
CA GLY A 242 -13.88 -8.15 6.47
C GLY A 242 -13.76 -8.69 5.04
N PRO A 243 -14.47 -8.12 4.06
CA PRO A 243 -14.35 -8.52 2.65
C PRO A 243 -12.95 -8.41 2.07
N ALA A 244 -12.13 -7.44 2.50
CA ALA A 244 -10.73 -7.34 2.09
C ALA A 244 -9.88 -8.50 2.65
N SER A 245 -10.07 -8.83 3.94
CA SER A 245 -9.40 -9.96 4.59
C SER A 245 -9.71 -11.29 3.93
N LEU A 246 -10.98 -11.50 3.53
CA LEU A 246 -11.43 -12.73 2.86
C LEU A 246 -10.70 -12.97 1.54
N ALA A 247 -10.18 -11.93 0.88
CA ALA A 247 -9.45 -12.09 -0.37
C ALA A 247 -8.14 -12.88 -0.24
N ALA A 248 -7.53 -12.87 0.94
CA ALA A 248 -6.31 -13.63 1.24
C ALA A 248 -6.57 -15.07 1.70
N GLN A 249 -7.83 -15.43 2.03
CA GLN A 249 -8.17 -16.76 2.48
C GLN A 249 -8.08 -17.79 1.35
N GLY A 250 -7.43 -18.92 1.62
CA GLY A 250 -7.24 -20.00 0.65
C GLY A 250 -6.17 -19.71 -0.43
N VAL A 251 -5.53 -18.54 -0.40
CA VAL A 251 -4.45 -18.23 -1.32
C VAL A 251 -3.16 -18.88 -0.84
N VAL A 252 -2.50 -19.62 -1.74
CA VAL A 252 -1.16 -20.16 -1.47
C VAL A 252 -0.15 -19.02 -1.50
N ILE A 253 0.36 -18.66 -0.33
CA ILE A 253 1.36 -17.61 -0.22
C ILE A 253 2.75 -18.20 -0.53
N PRO A 254 3.48 -17.72 -1.56
CA PRO A 254 4.81 -18.22 -1.89
C PRO A 254 5.83 -17.90 -0.79
N ALA A 255 7.02 -18.52 -0.88
CA ALA A 255 8.07 -18.36 0.13
C ALA A 255 8.60 -16.93 0.23
N ASP A 256 8.52 -16.16 -0.85
CA ASP A 256 8.91 -14.75 -0.96
C ASP A 256 7.75 -13.77 -0.74
N THR A 257 6.55 -14.30 -0.45
CA THR A 257 5.29 -13.58 -0.19
C THR A 257 4.71 -12.76 -1.34
N ARG A 258 5.35 -12.71 -2.51
CA ARG A 258 4.91 -11.93 -3.67
C ARG A 258 3.74 -12.62 -4.38
N VAL A 259 2.53 -12.14 -4.18
CA VAL A 259 1.31 -12.74 -4.74
C VAL A 259 0.21 -11.71 -4.94
N SER A 260 -0.56 -11.82 -6.02
CA SER A 260 -1.80 -11.07 -6.22
C SER A 260 -2.97 -11.80 -5.57
N ILE A 261 -3.80 -11.05 -4.85
CA ILE A 261 -5.06 -11.54 -4.25
C ILE A 261 -6.30 -10.88 -4.86
N THR A 262 -6.14 -10.14 -5.97
CA THR A 262 -7.28 -9.57 -6.72
C THR A 262 -8.12 -10.67 -7.36
N ASN A 263 -9.43 -10.45 -7.44
CA ASN A 263 -10.40 -11.40 -8.00
C ASN A 263 -10.37 -12.77 -7.29
N SER A 264 -10.25 -12.76 -5.96
CA SER A 264 -10.25 -13.95 -5.12
C SER A 264 -11.44 -14.87 -5.41
N ALA A 265 -11.24 -16.17 -5.25
CA ALA A 265 -12.30 -17.17 -5.38
C ALA A 265 -13.26 -17.20 -4.18
N ASN A 266 -12.91 -16.57 -3.06
CA ASN A 266 -13.76 -16.54 -1.87
C ASN A 266 -15.04 -15.74 -2.16
N ALA A 267 -16.19 -16.35 -1.91
CA ALA A 267 -17.51 -15.80 -2.24
C ALA A 267 -17.89 -14.53 -1.45
N GLY A 268 -17.20 -14.22 -0.35
CA GLY A 268 -17.38 -13.00 0.43
C GLY A 268 -16.30 -11.94 0.18
N ALA A 269 -15.28 -12.26 -0.63
CA ALA A 269 -14.16 -11.36 -0.83
C ALA A 269 -14.50 -10.15 -1.70
N TYR A 270 -13.89 -9.00 -1.34
CA TYR A 270 -13.87 -7.82 -2.20
C TYR A 270 -12.87 -8.02 -3.36
N PRO A 271 -13.25 -7.72 -4.62
CA PRO A 271 -12.45 -8.10 -5.78
C PRO A 271 -11.10 -7.43 -5.92
N ILE A 272 -10.97 -6.17 -5.47
CA ILE A 272 -9.72 -5.39 -5.63
C ILE A 272 -9.04 -5.22 -4.28
N ALA A 273 -8.79 -6.34 -3.60
CA ALA A 273 -7.96 -6.38 -2.40
C ALA A 273 -6.51 -6.68 -2.74
N SER A 274 -5.58 -6.15 -1.96
CA SER A 274 -4.15 -6.38 -2.14
C SER A 274 -3.39 -6.34 -0.81
N PHE A 275 -2.32 -7.11 -0.76
CA PHE A 275 -1.26 -6.85 0.21
C PHE A 275 -0.53 -5.56 -0.13
N THR A 276 -0.05 -4.86 0.90
CA THR A 276 1.00 -3.86 0.77
C THR A 276 2.27 -4.39 1.44
N TYR A 277 3.41 -4.13 0.82
CA TYR A 277 4.69 -4.74 1.20
C TYR A 277 5.68 -3.71 1.71
N VAL A 278 6.55 -4.15 2.62
CA VAL A 278 7.84 -3.49 2.87
C VAL A 278 8.93 -4.30 2.18
N ILE A 279 9.82 -3.57 1.49
CA ILE A 279 10.97 -4.10 0.75
C ILE A 279 12.24 -3.62 1.44
N PHE A 280 13.19 -4.52 1.69
CA PHE A 280 14.44 -4.22 2.39
C PHE A 280 15.56 -5.20 1.98
N TYR A 281 16.82 -4.81 2.16
CA TYR A 281 17.94 -5.69 1.90
C TYR A 281 18.06 -6.81 2.93
N GLN A 282 18.43 -8.02 2.49
CA GLN A 282 18.71 -9.13 3.40
C GLN A 282 19.96 -8.86 4.22
N ASP A 283 21.08 -8.49 3.58
CA ASP A 283 22.28 -8.03 4.28
C ASP A 283 22.22 -6.51 4.44
N GLN A 284 22.36 -6.07 5.67
CA GLN A 284 22.20 -4.68 6.05
C GLN A 284 23.53 -3.92 6.10
N LYS A 285 24.67 -4.57 5.79
CA LYS A 285 25.98 -3.93 5.76
C LYS A 285 26.25 -3.34 4.38
N TYR A 286 25.75 -2.14 4.14
CA TYR A 286 26.01 -1.37 2.93
C TYR A 286 26.17 0.12 3.25
N GLY A 287 26.98 0.82 2.44
CA GLY A 287 27.28 2.24 2.69
C GLY A 287 27.87 2.43 4.11
N ASN A 288 27.43 3.48 4.78
CA ASN A 288 27.85 3.81 6.15
C ASN A 288 26.89 3.27 7.22
N ARG A 289 26.01 2.33 6.86
CA ARG A 289 25.00 1.79 7.76
C ARG A 289 25.65 0.99 8.90
N THR A 290 25.22 1.24 10.12
CA THR A 290 25.70 0.57 11.33
C THR A 290 24.88 -0.69 11.64
N GLU A 291 25.45 -1.62 12.41
CA GLU A 291 24.72 -2.79 12.91
C GLU A 291 23.54 -2.39 13.82
N ALA A 292 23.68 -1.29 14.57
CA ALA A 292 22.62 -0.76 15.41
C ALA A 292 21.40 -0.31 14.56
N GLN A 293 21.63 0.38 13.43
CA GLN A 293 20.56 0.74 12.48
C GLN A 293 19.93 -0.49 11.85
N ALA A 294 20.72 -1.51 11.51
CA ALA A 294 20.21 -2.77 10.99
C ALA A 294 19.29 -3.49 11.98
N LYS A 295 19.68 -3.55 13.25
CA LYS A 295 18.85 -4.09 14.35
C LYS A 295 17.59 -3.27 14.58
N ALA A 296 17.68 -1.94 14.52
CA ALA A 296 16.52 -1.06 14.64
C ALA A 296 15.49 -1.32 13.52
N LEU A 297 15.93 -1.45 12.27
CA LEU A 297 15.05 -1.81 11.16
C LEU A 297 14.42 -3.19 11.39
N LYS A 298 15.17 -4.20 11.76
CA LYS A 298 14.65 -5.54 12.05
C LYS A 298 13.57 -5.52 13.14
N ASN A 299 13.81 -4.75 14.20
CA ASN A 299 12.85 -4.58 15.29
C ASN A 299 11.58 -3.87 14.83
N LEU A 300 11.68 -2.80 14.02
CA LEU A 300 10.55 -2.12 13.42
C LEU A 300 9.71 -3.08 12.56
N LEU A 301 10.34 -3.81 11.64
CA LEU A 301 9.66 -4.74 10.76
C LEU A 301 8.96 -5.87 11.54
N SER A 302 9.62 -6.40 12.57
CA SER A 302 9.04 -7.41 13.46
C SER A 302 7.84 -6.89 14.21
N TRP A 303 7.91 -5.64 14.71
CA TRP A 303 6.81 -4.98 15.39
C TRP A 303 5.64 -4.70 14.44
N MET A 304 5.88 -4.24 13.21
CA MET A 304 4.84 -3.97 12.20
C MET A 304 4.00 -5.21 11.89
N VAL A 305 4.61 -6.41 11.82
CA VAL A 305 3.91 -7.67 11.50
C VAL A 305 3.43 -8.43 12.76
N SER A 306 3.51 -7.82 13.93
CA SER A 306 3.04 -8.37 15.21
C SER A 306 2.20 -7.33 15.98
N THR A 307 2.76 -6.66 16.96
CA THR A 307 2.07 -5.66 17.80
C THR A 307 1.45 -4.54 16.98
N GLY A 308 2.11 -4.07 15.93
CA GLY A 308 1.61 -3.01 15.04
C GLY A 308 0.30 -3.36 14.35
N GLN A 309 -0.01 -4.64 14.16
CA GLN A 309 -1.27 -5.08 13.52
C GLN A 309 -2.54 -4.65 14.28
N GLN A 310 -2.45 -4.28 15.54
CA GLN A 310 -3.60 -3.78 16.31
C GLN A 310 -4.18 -2.46 15.75
N TYR A 311 -3.39 -1.70 14.99
CA TYR A 311 -3.81 -0.41 14.43
C TYR A 311 -4.51 -0.52 13.07
N ASN A 312 -4.47 -1.70 12.44
CA ASN A 312 -4.96 -1.87 11.07
C ASN A 312 -6.46 -1.57 10.96
N GLU A 313 -7.30 -2.26 11.74
CA GLU A 313 -8.77 -2.22 11.58
C GLU A 313 -9.36 -0.84 11.86
N ALA A 314 -8.78 -0.10 12.81
CA ALA A 314 -9.21 1.26 13.11
C ALA A 314 -8.94 2.26 11.96
N LEU A 315 -8.11 1.86 10.99
CA LEU A 315 -7.75 2.64 9.81
C LEU A 315 -8.17 1.93 8.51
N ASP A 316 -9.18 1.07 8.58
CA ASP A 316 -9.76 0.39 7.41
C ASP A 316 -8.80 -0.53 6.64
N TYR A 317 -7.72 -1.01 7.28
CA TYR A 317 -6.87 -2.08 6.76
C TYR A 317 -7.16 -3.39 7.47
N ALA A 318 -7.18 -4.49 6.74
CA ALA A 318 -7.27 -5.79 7.36
C ALA A 318 -5.90 -6.24 7.89
N LYS A 319 -5.94 -6.96 9.02
CA LYS A 319 -4.76 -7.61 9.59
C LYS A 319 -4.26 -8.72 8.67
N LEU A 320 -2.98 -9.01 8.79
CA LEU A 320 -2.39 -10.17 8.11
C LEU A 320 -2.97 -11.47 8.71
N PRO A 321 -3.38 -12.44 7.88
CA PRO A 321 -3.62 -13.80 8.36
C PRO A 321 -2.40 -14.33 9.11
N SER A 322 -2.61 -15.13 10.14
CA SER A 322 -1.54 -15.66 11.01
C SER A 322 -0.44 -16.38 10.23
N THR A 323 -0.81 -17.15 9.20
CA THR A 323 0.11 -17.84 8.30
C THR A 323 0.99 -16.86 7.51
N VAL A 324 0.42 -15.75 7.04
CA VAL A 324 1.15 -14.68 6.32
C VAL A 324 2.09 -13.94 7.26
N ALA A 325 1.61 -13.56 8.44
CA ALA A 325 2.43 -12.91 9.47
C ALA A 325 3.60 -13.82 9.92
N SER A 326 3.38 -15.13 10.01
CA SER A 326 4.45 -16.10 10.33
C SER A 326 5.51 -16.17 9.23
N LYS A 327 5.10 -16.19 7.95
CA LYS A 327 6.04 -16.12 6.82
C LYS A 327 6.83 -14.81 6.81
N ALA A 328 6.18 -13.67 7.06
CA ALA A 328 6.85 -12.38 7.16
C ALA A 328 7.92 -12.40 8.27
N ARG A 329 7.61 -12.91 9.46
CA ARG A 329 8.58 -13.08 10.56
C ARG A 329 9.75 -13.99 10.17
N SER A 330 9.47 -15.10 9.47
CA SER A 330 10.54 -16.00 8.97
C SER A 330 11.47 -15.28 7.98
N ILE A 331 10.94 -14.42 7.11
CA ILE A 331 11.73 -13.61 6.16
C ILE A 331 12.57 -12.58 6.92
N ILE A 332 11.99 -11.85 7.89
CA ILE A 332 12.72 -10.90 8.74
C ILE A 332 13.86 -11.61 9.48
N GLY A 333 13.63 -12.86 9.94
CA GLY A 333 14.65 -13.68 10.59
C GLY A 333 15.86 -14.04 9.73
N LYS A 334 15.80 -13.79 8.40
CA LYS A 334 16.94 -13.98 7.47
C LYS A 334 17.86 -12.77 7.37
N MET A 335 17.53 -11.66 8.03
CA MET A 335 18.35 -10.45 8.01
C MET A 335 19.74 -10.72 8.61
N THR A 336 20.77 -10.19 7.92
CA THR A 336 22.18 -10.28 8.31
C THR A 336 22.82 -8.90 8.35
N TYR A 337 23.96 -8.82 9.00
CA TYR A 337 24.87 -7.68 8.92
C TYR A 337 26.29 -8.19 8.65
N GLY A 338 26.80 -7.98 7.43
CA GLY A 338 28.08 -8.53 6.97
C GLY A 338 28.09 -10.06 7.00
N GLY A 339 27.00 -10.70 6.56
CA GLY A 339 26.82 -12.15 6.55
C GLY A 339 26.47 -12.78 7.90
N LYS A 340 26.58 -12.05 9.02
CA LYS A 340 26.21 -12.56 10.35
C LYS A 340 24.74 -12.27 10.65
N LYS A 341 24.02 -13.24 11.18
CA LYS A 341 22.61 -13.08 11.58
C LYS A 341 22.49 -12.05 12.70
N ILE A 342 21.53 -11.13 12.55
CA ILE A 342 21.22 -10.08 13.54
C ILE A 342 19.87 -10.35 14.22
#